data_76f9ffd16c233de318492071437bbaf0
#
_entry.id   76f9ffd16c233de318492071437bbaf0
#
_cell.length_a   1.000
_cell.length_b   1.000
_cell.length_c   1.000
_cell.angle_alpha   90.00
_cell.angle_beta   90.00
_cell.angle_gamma   90.00
#
_symmetry.space_group_name_H-M   'P 1'
#
loop_
_entity.id
_entity.type
_entity.pdbx_description
1 polymer ?
#
loop_
_entity_poly.entity_id
_entity_poly.type
_entity_poly.pdbx_seq_one_letter_code
_entity_poly.pdbx_strand_id
1 'polypeptide(L)'
;MDSKWRVLDFTAYEGFLSYERGRIVAGERSTPLAEVDFILLGMGCSWGYGLVAGLERFDVAAAICDWRNQPISTLYHWSENTKVFTRHEAQAELSVPRAKNAWMQIVKAKLRGQANCLDTMGRPGAAEIRALA
;
A
#
# COMPACT_ATOMS: atom_id res chain seq x y z
N MET A 1 6.34 -1.88 -18.03
CA MET A 1 5.11 -1.99 -17.22
C MET A 1 5.10 -0.79 -16.28
N ASP A 2 4.39 0.27 -16.64
CA ASP A 2 4.26 1.44 -15.79
C ASP A 2 3.43 1.03 -14.56
N SER A 3 4.09 0.80 -13.44
CA SER A 3 3.45 0.59 -12.15
C SER A 3 2.80 1.91 -11.75
N LYS A 4 1.53 2.05 -12.00
CA LYS A 4 0.73 3.18 -11.52
C LYS A 4 0.41 2.91 -10.07
N TRP A 5 1.27 3.34 -9.17
CA TRP A 5 1.02 3.30 -7.73
C TRP A 5 -0.11 4.26 -7.38
N ARG A 6 -1.33 3.76 -7.40
CA ARG A 6 -2.50 4.51 -6.99
C ARG A 6 -3.05 3.96 -5.69
N VAL A 7 -2.98 4.78 -4.66
CA VAL A 7 -3.59 4.51 -3.37
C VAL A 7 -4.91 5.27 -3.30
N LEU A 8 -5.99 4.59 -2.93
CA LEU A 8 -7.26 5.22 -2.60
C LEU A 8 -7.37 5.38 -1.08
N ASP A 9 -7.56 6.60 -0.64
CA ASP A 9 -7.71 6.93 0.76
C ASP A 9 -9.19 7.24 1.09
N PHE A 10 -9.80 6.34 1.87
CA PHE A 10 -11.15 6.47 2.41
C PHE A 10 -11.15 6.68 3.92
N THR A 11 -10.04 7.10 4.54
CA THR A 11 -9.97 7.30 5.98
C THR A 11 -10.94 8.37 6.50
N ALA A 12 -11.24 9.38 5.68
CA ALA A 12 -12.21 10.43 5.95
C ALA A 12 -13.58 10.23 5.28
N TYR A 13 -13.78 9.10 4.59
CA TYR A 13 -15.05 8.82 3.93
C TYR A 13 -16.05 8.21 4.89
N GLU A 14 -17.29 8.70 4.85
CA GLU A 14 -18.42 8.15 5.60
C GLU A 14 -19.45 7.60 4.61
N GLY A 15 -19.69 6.30 4.63
CA GLY A 15 -20.66 5.67 3.77
C GLY A 15 -20.29 4.26 3.31
N PHE A 16 -21.11 3.75 2.39
CA PHE A 16 -20.96 2.40 1.86
C PHE A 16 -20.06 2.41 0.61
N LEU A 17 -19.09 1.50 0.62
CA LEU A 17 -18.24 1.20 -0.53
C LEU A 17 -18.75 -0.05 -1.21
N SER A 18 -19.08 0.05 -2.50
CA SER A 18 -19.52 -1.09 -3.31
C SER A 18 -18.53 -1.43 -4.41
N TYR A 19 -18.65 -2.65 -4.92
CA TYR A 19 -17.95 -3.10 -6.11
C TYR A 19 -18.94 -3.28 -7.24
N GLU A 20 -18.72 -2.60 -8.35
CA GLU A 20 -19.58 -2.66 -9.52
C GLU A 20 -18.74 -2.72 -10.81
N ARG A 21 -18.90 -3.79 -11.57
CA ARG A 21 -18.28 -3.94 -12.91
C ARG A 21 -16.78 -3.60 -12.98
N GLY A 22 -16.00 -4.07 -12.02
CA GLY A 22 -14.55 -3.83 -11.97
C GLY A 22 -14.15 -2.50 -11.34
N ARG A 23 -15.08 -1.79 -10.71
CA ARG A 23 -14.84 -0.48 -10.10
C ARG A 23 -15.21 -0.49 -8.62
N ILE A 24 -14.48 0.22 -7.80
CA ILE A 24 -14.93 0.62 -6.47
C ILE A 24 -15.79 1.88 -6.60
N VAL A 25 -16.93 1.87 -5.94
CA VAL A 25 -17.90 2.97 -5.96
C VAL A 25 -18.05 3.52 -4.54
N ALA A 26 -17.92 4.83 -4.41
CA ALA A 26 -18.05 5.60 -3.17
C ALA A 26 -18.97 6.79 -3.43
N GLY A 27 -20.27 6.66 -3.09
CA GLY A 27 -21.28 7.63 -3.45
C GLY A 27 -21.38 7.81 -4.97
N GLU A 28 -21.18 9.01 -5.47
CA GLU A 28 -21.23 9.33 -6.90
C GLU A 28 -19.88 9.07 -7.62
N ARG A 29 -18.82 8.79 -6.88
CA ARG A 29 -17.48 8.59 -7.46
C ARG A 29 -17.21 7.11 -7.67
N SER A 30 -16.55 6.80 -8.78
CA SER A 30 -16.10 5.44 -9.05
C SER A 30 -14.69 5.42 -9.63
N THR A 31 -13.90 4.42 -9.23
CA THR A 31 -12.52 4.24 -9.69
C THR A 31 -12.33 2.79 -10.15
N PRO A 32 -11.72 2.55 -11.34
CA PRO A 32 -11.40 1.20 -11.77
C PRO A 32 -10.39 0.54 -10.83
N LEU A 33 -10.68 -0.64 -10.32
CA LEU A 33 -9.75 -1.37 -9.44
C LEU A 33 -8.47 -1.81 -10.17
N ALA A 34 -8.50 -1.97 -11.48
CA ALA A 34 -7.30 -2.25 -12.29
C ALA A 34 -6.24 -1.13 -12.24
N GLU A 35 -6.59 0.06 -11.77
CA GLU A 35 -5.68 1.21 -11.63
C GLU A 35 -5.24 1.44 -10.17
N VAL A 36 -5.66 0.56 -9.25
CA VAL A 36 -5.48 0.73 -7.81
C VAL A 36 -4.54 -0.35 -7.29
N ASP A 37 -3.56 0.04 -6.50
CA ASP A 37 -2.61 -0.88 -5.86
C ASP A 37 -2.96 -1.13 -4.40
N PHE A 38 -3.53 -0.14 -3.73
CA PHE A 38 -3.82 -0.22 -2.30
C PHE A 38 -4.99 0.66 -1.89
N ILE A 39 -5.71 0.27 -0.84
CA ILE A 39 -6.84 1.04 -0.29
C ILE A 39 -6.68 1.23 1.22
N LEU A 40 -6.92 2.46 1.69
CA LEU A 40 -7.05 2.77 3.12
C LEU A 40 -8.54 2.91 3.46
N LEU A 41 -9.01 2.13 4.42
CA LEU A 41 -10.41 2.11 4.89
C LEU A 41 -10.49 2.71 6.29
N GLY A 42 -11.22 3.80 6.45
CA GLY A 42 -11.45 4.44 7.73
C GLY A 42 -12.65 3.88 8.48
N MET A 43 -12.86 4.34 9.70
CA MET A 43 -13.95 3.88 10.59
C MET A 43 -15.34 4.20 10.07
N GLY A 44 -15.49 5.28 9.27
CA GLY A 44 -16.77 5.67 8.65
C GLY A 44 -17.16 4.82 7.45
N CYS A 45 -16.25 3.98 6.94
CA CYS A 45 -16.53 3.12 5.80
C CYS A 45 -17.28 1.86 6.21
N SER A 46 -18.30 1.52 5.43
CA SER A 46 -18.91 0.19 5.45
C SER A 46 -18.76 -0.48 4.09
N TRP A 47 -18.66 -1.78 4.06
CA TRP A 47 -18.53 -2.56 2.82
C TRP A 47 -19.12 -3.95 2.99
N GLY A 48 -19.43 -4.61 1.89
CA GLY A 48 -19.93 -5.97 1.88
C GLY A 48 -18.99 -6.94 1.15
N TYR A 49 -19.41 -8.20 1.09
CA TYR A 49 -18.70 -9.28 0.41
C TYR A 49 -18.27 -8.92 -1.02
N GLY A 50 -19.13 -8.21 -1.77
CA GLY A 50 -18.83 -7.82 -3.14
C GLY A 50 -17.56 -7.01 -3.30
N LEU A 51 -17.26 -6.10 -2.37
CA LEU A 51 -16.01 -5.35 -2.39
C LEU A 51 -14.81 -6.28 -2.15
N VAL A 52 -14.88 -7.15 -1.15
CA VAL A 52 -13.78 -8.09 -0.82
C VAL A 52 -13.47 -8.99 -2.02
N ALA A 53 -14.51 -9.55 -2.67
CA ALA A 53 -14.34 -10.35 -3.88
C ALA A 53 -13.77 -9.54 -5.07
N GLY A 54 -14.14 -8.25 -5.16
CA GLY A 54 -13.58 -7.35 -6.16
C GLY A 54 -12.10 -7.07 -5.92
N LEU A 55 -11.70 -6.82 -4.67
CA LEU A 55 -10.31 -6.60 -4.29
C LEU A 55 -9.46 -7.83 -4.61
N GLU A 56 -9.93 -9.02 -4.27
CA GLU A 56 -9.28 -10.28 -4.59
C GLU A 56 -9.05 -10.42 -6.10
N ARG A 57 -10.09 -10.20 -6.90
CA ARG A 57 -10.03 -10.35 -8.37
C ARG A 57 -8.99 -9.46 -9.03
N PHE A 58 -8.72 -8.29 -8.48
CA PHE A 58 -7.79 -7.29 -9.03
C PHE A 58 -6.46 -7.23 -8.29
N ASP A 59 -6.21 -8.15 -7.33
CA ASP A 59 -5.00 -8.21 -6.51
C ASP A 59 -4.73 -6.89 -5.76
N VAL A 60 -5.79 -6.26 -5.25
CA VAL A 60 -5.74 -5.00 -4.50
C VAL A 60 -5.81 -5.28 -3.01
N ALA A 61 -4.78 -4.95 -2.26
CA ALA A 61 -4.79 -5.04 -0.80
C ALA A 61 -5.44 -3.82 -0.16
N ALA A 62 -5.95 -3.99 1.08
CA ALA A 62 -6.49 -2.87 1.84
C ALA A 62 -6.00 -2.88 3.29
N ALA A 63 -5.82 -1.70 3.89
CA ALA A 63 -5.62 -1.53 5.33
C ALA A 63 -6.86 -0.93 5.96
N ILE A 64 -7.24 -1.45 7.12
CA ILE A 64 -8.27 -0.90 7.98
C ILE A 64 -7.58 0.00 8.99
N CYS A 65 -8.02 1.26 9.07
CA CYS A 65 -7.43 2.28 9.93
C CYS A 65 -8.34 2.62 11.11
N ASP A 66 -7.73 2.99 12.22
CA ASP A 66 -8.42 3.51 13.39
C ASP A 66 -8.78 5.00 13.22
N TRP A 67 -9.33 5.59 14.31
CA TRP A 67 -9.71 7.01 14.35
C TRP A 67 -8.52 8.00 14.24
N ARG A 68 -7.28 7.53 14.40
CA ARG A 68 -6.06 8.30 14.17
C ARG A 68 -5.49 8.09 12.76
N ASN A 69 -6.22 7.40 11.91
CA ASN A 69 -5.77 6.97 10.58
C ASN A 69 -4.54 6.05 10.64
N GLN A 70 -4.36 5.32 11.76
CA GLN A 70 -3.31 4.33 11.89
C GLN A 70 -3.82 2.97 11.43
N PRO A 71 -3.11 2.25 10.55
CA PRO A 71 -3.48 0.91 10.16
C PRO A 71 -3.48 -0.04 11.34
N ILE A 72 -4.62 -0.71 11.59
CA ILE A 72 -4.80 -1.70 12.67
C ILE A 72 -5.00 -3.11 12.15
N SER A 73 -5.40 -3.26 10.88
CA SER A 73 -5.60 -4.55 10.24
C SER A 73 -5.43 -4.43 8.74
N THR A 74 -5.30 -5.56 8.06
CA THR A 74 -5.17 -5.62 6.60
C THR A 74 -6.06 -6.70 6.03
N LEU A 75 -6.57 -6.44 4.82
CA LEU A 75 -7.24 -7.41 3.97
C LEU A 75 -6.25 -7.82 2.89
N TYR A 76 -5.75 -9.05 2.98
CA TYR A 76 -4.96 -9.69 1.94
C TYR A 76 -5.77 -10.83 1.32
N HIS A 77 -5.59 -11.01 0.03
CA HIS A 77 -6.19 -12.16 -0.61
C HIS A 77 -5.49 -13.44 -0.17
N TRP A 78 -6.27 -14.47 -0.07
CA TRP A 78 -5.75 -15.83 0.06
C TRP A 78 -5.36 -16.34 -1.33
N SER A 79 -4.32 -15.72 -1.93
CA SER A 79 -3.91 -16.10 -3.27
C SER A 79 -3.08 -17.39 -3.23
N GLU A 80 -3.40 -18.34 -4.08
CA GLU A 80 -2.53 -19.48 -4.44
C GLU A 80 -1.30 -19.03 -5.25
N ASN A 81 -0.74 -17.87 -4.90
CA ASN A 81 0.31 -17.27 -5.70
C ASN A 81 1.63 -17.99 -5.44
N THR A 82 1.93 -19.00 -6.23
CA THR A 82 3.21 -19.73 -6.24
C THR A 82 4.42 -18.78 -6.26
N LYS A 83 4.27 -17.58 -6.84
CA LYS A 83 5.31 -16.54 -6.84
C LYS A 83 5.62 -15.98 -5.46
N VAL A 84 4.64 -15.94 -4.54
CA VAL A 84 4.86 -15.48 -3.15
C VAL A 84 5.71 -16.51 -2.42
N PHE A 85 5.38 -17.79 -2.54
CA PHE A 85 6.17 -18.87 -1.93
C PHE A 85 7.62 -18.86 -2.44
N THR A 86 7.80 -18.84 -3.76
CA THR A 86 9.14 -18.79 -4.38
C THR A 86 9.94 -17.56 -3.94
N ARG A 87 9.30 -16.41 -3.77
CA ARG A 87 9.95 -15.20 -3.27
C ARG A 87 10.34 -15.32 -1.80
N HIS A 88 9.48 -15.91 -0.95
CA HIS A 88 9.80 -16.14 0.45
C HIS A 88 10.95 -17.13 0.61
N GLU A 89 10.94 -18.20 -0.18
CA GLU A 89 12.04 -19.18 -0.22
C GLU A 89 13.36 -18.51 -0.62
N ALA A 90 13.35 -17.74 -1.73
CA ALA A 90 14.52 -16.99 -2.18
C ALA A 90 15.01 -15.95 -1.14
N GLN A 91 14.10 -15.35 -0.37
CA GLN A 91 14.46 -14.43 0.72
C GLN A 91 15.06 -15.17 1.91
N ALA A 92 14.52 -16.34 2.26
CA ALA A 92 15.02 -17.15 3.35
C ALA A 92 16.43 -17.74 3.05
N GLU A 93 16.69 -18.03 1.77
CA GLU A 93 17.97 -18.56 1.28
C GLU A 93 19.02 -17.48 0.99
N LEU A 94 18.70 -16.19 1.19
CA LEU A 94 19.66 -15.12 0.97
C LEU A 94 20.91 -15.30 1.84
N SER A 95 22.08 -15.33 1.19
CA SER A 95 23.35 -15.28 1.93
C SER A 95 23.45 -13.99 2.76
N VAL A 96 24.10 -14.06 3.91
CA VAL A 96 24.26 -12.92 4.82
C VAL A 96 24.78 -11.65 4.11
N PRO A 97 25.77 -11.69 3.20
CA PRO A 97 26.19 -10.50 2.46
C PRO A 97 25.10 -9.91 1.57
N ARG A 98 24.32 -10.77 0.89
CA ARG A 98 23.20 -10.30 0.04
C ARG A 98 22.07 -9.70 0.87
N ALA A 99 21.72 -10.33 1.99
CA ALA A 99 20.72 -9.81 2.92
C ALA A 99 21.13 -8.43 3.48
N LYS A 100 22.39 -8.27 3.90
CA LYS A 100 22.92 -6.97 4.36
C LYS A 100 22.89 -5.92 3.27
N ASN A 101 23.26 -6.25 2.04
CA ASN A 101 23.21 -5.32 0.91
C ASN A 101 21.76 -4.90 0.59
N ALA A 102 20.85 -5.85 0.53
CA ALA A 102 19.43 -5.56 0.32
C ALA A 102 18.87 -4.62 1.40
N TRP A 103 19.18 -4.91 2.67
CA TRP A 103 18.78 -4.06 3.79
C TRP A 103 19.38 -2.64 3.69
N MET A 104 20.65 -2.54 3.38
CA MET A 104 21.32 -1.24 3.16
C MET A 104 20.60 -0.43 2.07
N GLN A 105 20.22 -1.03 0.95
CA GLN A 105 19.49 -0.34 -0.13
C GLN A 105 18.12 0.15 0.33
N ILE A 106 17.39 -0.65 1.12
CA ILE A 106 16.11 -0.26 1.68
C ILE A 106 16.26 0.94 2.62
N VAL A 107 17.24 0.91 3.52
CA VAL A 107 17.51 2.01 4.46
C VAL A 107 17.87 3.28 3.70
N LYS A 108 18.76 3.20 2.69
CA LYS A 108 19.11 4.33 1.84
C LYS A 108 17.90 4.93 1.11
N ALA A 109 17.06 4.09 0.54
CA ALA A 109 15.85 4.53 -0.14
C ALA A 109 14.89 5.24 0.84
N LYS A 110 14.73 4.71 2.05
CA LYS A 110 13.93 5.32 3.11
C LYS A 110 14.46 6.70 3.49
N LEU A 111 15.76 6.83 3.75
CA LEU A 111 16.38 8.11 4.11
C LEU A 111 16.20 9.15 3.01
N ARG A 112 16.41 8.75 1.73
CA ARG A 112 16.18 9.64 0.58
C ARG A 112 14.71 10.07 0.48
N GLY A 113 13.78 9.15 0.70
CA GLY A 113 12.35 9.47 0.73
C GLY A 113 11.98 10.46 1.82
N GLN A 114 12.53 10.29 3.02
CA GLN A 114 12.31 11.22 4.14
C GLN A 114 12.90 12.60 3.84
N ALA A 115 14.10 12.69 3.29
CA ALA A 115 14.71 13.94 2.87
C ALA A 115 13.89 14.67 1.81
N ASN A 116 13.38 13.95 0.79
CA ASN A 116 12.51 14.52 -0.22
C ASN A 116 11.19 15.03 0.37
N CYS A 117 10.63 14.33 1.36
CA CYS A 117 9.44 14.78 2.06
C CYS A 117 9.68 16.10 2.80
N LEU A 118 10.81 16.23 3.52
CA LEU A 118 11.18 17.47 4.18
C LEU A 118 11.33 18.63 3.20
N ASP A 119 11.97 18.41 2.05
CA ASP A 119 12.10 19.44 1.00
C ASP A 119 10.73 19.88 0.46
N THR A 120 9.87 18.91 0.16
CA THR A 120 8.52 19.19 -0.35
C THR A 120 7.70 20.01 0.66
N MET A 121 7.90 19.76 1.95
CA MET A 121 7.21 20.46 3.05
C MET A 121 7.92 21.77 3.46
N GLY A 122 9.02 22.15 2.83
CA GLY A 122 9.82 23.30 3.21
C GLY A 122 10.41 23.23 4.63
N ARG A 123 10.69 22.00 5.10
CA ARG A 123 11.25 21.78 6.44
C ARG A 123 12.78 21.61 6.39
N PRO A 124 13.52 22.11 7.39
CA PRO A 124 14.98 21.92 7.48
C PRO A 124 15.33 20.45 7.77
N GLY A 125 16.59 20.05 7.52
CA GLY A 125 17.12 18.74 7.85
C GLY A 125 17.23 17.78 6.66
N ALA A 126 16.78 18.15 5.47
CA ALA A 126 16.84 17.29 4.28
C ALA A 126 18.26 16.95 3.85
N ALA A 127 19.18 17.93 3.92
CA ALA A 127 20.58 17.74 3.53
C ALA A 127 21.29 16.78 4.50
N GLU A 128 21.07 16.92 5.78
CA GLU A 128 21.62 16.08 6.84
C GLU A 128 21.15 14.62 6.67
N ILE A 129 19.86 14.41 6.40
CA ILE A 129 19.34 13.07 6.18
C ILE A 129 19.92 12.44 4.89
N ARG A 130 20.08 13.23 3.81
CA ARG A 130 20.72 12.73 2.58
C ARG A 130 22.18 12.33 2.80
N ALA A 131 22.89 13.03 3.64
CA ALA A 131 24.28 12.70 3.97
C ALA A 131 24.44 11.34 4.66
N LEU A 132 23.38 10.82 5.28
CA LEU A 132 23.34 9.49 5.91
C LEU A 132 23.01 8.36 4.91
N ALA A 133 22.58 8.66 3.68
CA ALA A 133 22.13 7.71 2.68
C ALA A 133 23.19 7.43 1.61
#